data_7e97e7d6a825a77bae63fb3011db777e
#
_entry.id   7e97e7d6a825a77bae63fb3011db777e
#
_cell.length_a   1.000
_cell.length_b   1.000
_cell.length_c   1.000
_cell.angle_alpha   90.00
_cell.angle_beta   90.00
_cell.angle_gamma   90.00
#
_symmetry.space_group_name_H-M   'P 1'
#
loop_
_entity.id
_entity.type
_entity.pdbx_description
1 polymer ?
#
loop_
_entity_poly.entity_id
_entity_poly.type
_entity_poly.pdbx_seq_one_letter_code
_entity_poly.pdbx_strand_id
1 'polypeptide(L)'
;MKKMLLGATALFATMAMGAALADYSVTILHTNDLHSRIEQINKSDSGCSAEDDAKGACFGGVARIKTKVEERRKALTDAGKNVILLDAGDQFQGSLFYTTYKGKAAAEFMNMIGYDVMAVGNHEFDDGPQGLADFLTEVKFPVISGNTDVSNEPLLKDKVPGSVVMEVGGQKIGIVSVLAEDTVETSSPGKGVAFAKAEDYLKGAVEELEAQGVNKIIALTHVGYLRDKEIAGAVSGIDAIVGGHSHTLLSNSDDKAAGPYPTVVANPDGKDVPVVTAYAYSKYLGEVELTFNDNGDLVSAKGDPILLDASVKPDETVVARVAELAKPLEELKAKVIGSTTAAIDGSRETCRVSECQMGNLVTEAMLDRVKEQGVEIVIQNGGGLRASIDSGEITMGEVLTVLPFQNTLATFQLKGSDVVAALENGVSKVEEGAGRFPQVAGLRYEWTKSKPAGERILKVEVKNGEGWAPIEPEKVYGVATNNYMRGGGDGYAVFAKGGMNAYDFGPGLEEVLAGYIAKNGGAYTPFTDGRVTEVQ
;
A
#
# COMPACT_ATOMS: atom_id res chain seq x y z
N MET A 1 70.86 63.98 33.55
CA MET A 1 69.47 63.85 33.18
C MET A 1 69.35 62.64 32.21
N LYS A 2 68.95 61.45 32.70
CA LYS A 2 68.70 60.25 31.96
C LYS A 2 67.26 60.12 31.67
N LYS A 3 66.85 60.08 30.36
CA LYS A 3 65.48 59.80 29.95
C LYS A 3 65.33 58.29 29.86
N MET A 4 64.42 57.69 30.62
CA MET A 4 63.93 56.33 30.50
C MET A 4 62.83 56.28 29.43
N LEU A 5 63.02 55.51 28.39
CA LEU A 5 61.97 55.10 27.45
C LEU A 5 61.28 53.84 28.02
N LEU A 6 59.98 53.93 28.32
CA LEU A 6 59.15 52.75 28.55
C LEU A 6 58.63 52.27 27.18
N GLY A 7 59.04 51.06 26.80
CA GLY A 7 58.43 50.34 25.68
C GLY A 7 57.16 49.62 26.13
N ALA A 8 56.00 49.96 25.57
CA ALA A 8 54.75 49.27 25.76
C ALA A 8 54.66 48.15 24.71
N THR A 9 54.77 46.90 25.15
CA THR A 9 54.51 45.71 24.33
C THR A 9 53.01 45.45 24.29
N ALA A 10 52.35 45.74 23.17
CA ALA A 10 50.96 45.39 22.92
C ALA A 10 50.87 43.90 22.54
N LEU A 11 50.26 43.09 23.40
CA LEU A 11 49.91 41.69 23.16
C LEU A 11 48.64 41.67 22.32
N PHE A 12 48.74 41.39 21.02
CA PHE A 12 47.60 41.08 20.17
C PHE A 12 47.13 39.64 20.45
N ALA A 13 46.05 39.48 21.22
CA ALA A 13 45.33 38.25 21.32
C ALA A 13 44.46 38.11 20.06
N THR A 14 44.89 37.28 19.10
CA THR A 14 44.04 36.82 17.99
C THR A 14 43.01 35.87 18.56
N MET A 15 41.78 36.36 18.82
CA MET A 15 40.62 35.49 18.95
C MET A 15 40.40 34.85 17.58
N ALA A 16 40.72 33.56 17.44
CA ALA A 16 40.19 32.74 16.39
C ALA A 16 38.70 32.60 16.65
N MET A 17 37.88 33.39 15.96
CA MET A 17 36.45 33.08 15.80
C MET A 17 36.43 31.79 15.02
N GLY A 18 36.24 30.66 15.72
CA GLY A 18 35.78 29.43 15.06
C GLY A 18 34.48 29.77 14.35
N ALA A 19 34.50 29.74 13.01
CA ALA A 19 33.25 29.74 12.27
C ALA A 19 32.46 28.55 12.80
N ALA A 20 31.30 28.79 13.43
CA ALA A 20 30.35 27.72 13.67
C ALA A 20 30.04 27.15 12.29
N LEU A 21 30.41 25.87 12.08
CA LEU A 21 30.00 25.17 10.88
C LEU A 21 28.47 25.18 10.89
N ALA A 22 27.87 25.48 9.75
CA ALA A 22 26.43 25.43 9.64
C ALA A 22 25.98 23.96 9.77
N ASP A 23 24.92 23.73 10.55
CA ASP A 23 24.31 22.40 10.68
C ASP A 23 24.09 21.80 9.29
N TYR A 24 24.38 20.48 9.13
CA TYR A 24 24.14 19.78 7.87
C TYR A 24 22.65 19.46 7.75
N SER A 25 22.03 19.80 6.63
CA SER A 25 20.64 19.45 6.35
C SER A 25 20.50 18.66 5.05
N VAL A 26 19.59 17.69 5.05
CA VAL A 26 19.15 16.96 3.87
C VAL A 26 17.63 16.90 3.85
N THR A 27 17.03 17.17 2.70
CA THR A 27 15.59 16.95 2.47
C THR A 27 15.41 15.62 1.78
N ILE A 28 14.59 14.76 2.37
CA ILE A 28 14.17 13.50 1.79
C ILE A 28 12.80 13.73 1.15
N LEU A 29 12.73 13.55 -0.17
CA LEU A 29 11.49 13.32 -0.88
C LEU A 29 11.25 11.82 -0.89
N HIS A 30 10.00 11.38 -0.70
CA HIS A 30 9.74 9.94 -0.72
C HIS A 30 8.34 9.58 -1.20
N THR A 31 8.25 8.35 -1.72
CA THR A 31 6.99 7.66 -2.05
C THR A 31 7.01 6.27 -1.46
N ASN A 32 5.85 5.64 -1.41
CA ASN A 32 5.65 4.26 -1.00
C ASN A 32 4.36 3.73 -1.60
N ASP A 33 4.26 2.40 -1.78
CA ASP A 33 3.03 1.67 -2.10
C ASP A 33 2.31 2.25 -3.34
N LEU A 34 3.04 2.48 -4.44
CA LEU A 34 2.45 3.02 -5.67
C LEU A 34 1.45 2.05 -6.31
N HIS A 35 1.69 0.73 -6.15
CA HIS A 35 0.81 -0.31 -6.67
C HIS A 35 0.41 -0.10 -8.12
N SER A 36 1.39 0.18 -8.96
CA SER A 36 1.22 0.42 -10.40
C SER A 36 0.13 1.44 -10.76
N ARG A 37 -0.18 2.39 -9.87
CA ARG A 37 -1.04 3.53 -10.18
C ARG A 37 -0.29 4.53 -11.05
N ILE A 38 -0.03 4.07 -12.30
CA ILE A 38 0.70 4.82 -13.32
C ILE A 38 -0.12 6.02 -13.78
N GLU A 39 -1.42 5.80 -14.02
CA GLU A 39 -2.40 6.86 -14.31
C GLU A 39 -2.85 7.54 -13.02
N GLN A 40 -3.47 8.70 -13.18
CA GLN A 40 -4.13 9.41 -12.09
C GLN A 40 -5.31 8.62 -11.52
N ILE A 41 -5.58 8.83 -10.25
CA ILE A 41 -6.67 8.18 -9.50
C ILE A 41 -7.72 9.20 -9.06
N ASN A 42 -8.90 8.72 -8.72
CA ASN A 42 -9.97 9.53 -8.14
C ASN A 42 -9.88 9.56 -6.59
N LYS A 43 -10.85 10.21 -5.95
CA LYS A 43 -10.92 10.30 -4.46
C LYS A 43 -11.05 8.96 -3.74
N SER A 44 -11.47 7.90 -4.45
CA SER A 44 -11.65 6.53 -3.93
C SER A 44 -10.50 5.60 -4.33
N ASP A 45 -9.37 6.19 -4.75
CA ASP A 45 -8.11 5.51 -5.10
C ASP A 45 -8.24 4.52 -6.28
N SER A 46 -9.31 4.67 -7.08
CA SER A 46 -9.51 3.93 -8.34
C SER A 46 -9.19 4.81 -9.55
N GLY A 47 -9.26 4.25 -10.76
CA GLY A 47 -8.97 4.98 -12.00
C GLY A 47 -9.79 6.28 -12.11
N CYS A 48 -9.15 7.36 -12.54
CA CYS A 48 -9.82 8.64 -12.70
C CYS A 48 -10.52 8.73 -14.06
N SER A 49 -11.82 9.05 -14.07
CA SER A 49 -12.58 9.27 -15.29
C SER A 49 -12.23 10.62 -15.95
N ALA A 50 -12.47 10.73 -17.26
CA ALA A 50 -12.33 12.00 -17.97
C ALA A 50 -13.27 13.08 -17.41
N GLU A 51 -14.42 12.70 -16.86
CA GLU A 51 -15.37 13.62 -16.22
C GLU A 51 -14.81 14.17 -14.90
N ASP A 52 -14.19 13.31 -14.07
CA ASP A 52 -13.55 13.71 -12.82
C ASP A 52 -12.30 14.57 -13.09
N ASP A 53 -11.53 14.23 -14.12
CA ASP A 53 -10.36 15.00 -14.52
C ASP A 53 -10.76 16.43 -14.97
N ALA A 54 -11.80 16.55 -15.76
CA ALA A 54 -12.34 17.86 -16.17
C ALA A 54 -12.84 18.70 -14.98
N LYS A 55 -13.20 18.09 -13.87
CA LYS A 55 -13.59 18.76 -12.61
C LYS A 55 -12.41 19.03 -11.67
N GLY A 56 -11.20 18.59 -12.03
CA GLY A 56 -10.02 18.66 -11.16
C GLY A 56 -10.09 17.73 -9.95
N ALA A 57 -10.86 16.64 -10.03
CA ALA A 57 -11.05 15.67 -8.97
C ALA A 57 -10.14 14.43 -9.09
N CYS A 58 -9.04 14.56 -9.85
CA CYS A 58 -8.03 13.52 -10.02
C CYS A 58 -6.76 13.84 -9.25
N PHE A 59 -6.11 12.80 -8.76
CA PHE A 59 -4.91 12.88 -7.91
C PHE A 59 -3.82 11.96 -8.45
N GLY A 60 -2.57 12.23 -8.07
CA GLY A 60 -1.46 11.32 -8.30
C GLY A 60 -1.15 11.05 -9.77
N GLY A 61 -0.66 9.85 -10.03
CA GLY A 61 -0.09 9.40 -11.28
C GLY A 61 1.39 9.78 -11.42
N VAL A 62 2.15 8.92 -12.11
CA VAL A 62 3.62 9.10 -12.26
C VAL A 62 4.01 10.42 -12.92
N ALA A 63 3.13 10.98 -13.76
CA ALA A 63 3.37 12.26 -14.42
C ALA A 63 3.34 13.46 -13.45
N ARG A 64 2.45 13.44 -12.43
CA ARG A 64 2.45 14.46 -11.37
C ARG A 64 3.59 14.27 -10.38
N ILE A 65 3.93 13.01 -10.05
CA ILE A 65 5.11 12.72 -9.22
C ILE A 65 6.35 13.34 -9.88
N LYS A 66 6.60 13.06 -11.16
CA LYS A 66 7.76 13.61 -11.88
C LYS A 66 7.81 15.14 -11.81
N THR A 67 6.72 15.80 -12.16
CA THR A 67 6.64 17.27 -12.10
C THR A 67 6.98 17.78 -10.69
N LYS A 68 6.36 17.22 -9.65
CA LYS A 68 6.54 17.70 -8.28
C LYS A 68 7.95 17.42 -7.76
N VAL A 69 8.52 16.25 -8.07
CA VAL A 69 9.91 15.92 -7.72
C VAL A 69 10.89 16.91 -8.37
N GLU A 70 10.74 17.19 -9.65
CA GLU A 70 11.61 18.16 -10.35
C GLU A 70 11.47 19.57 -9.78
N GLU A 71 10.23 20.01 -9.52
CA GLU A 71 9.96 21.31 -8.90
C GLU A 71 10.63 21.43 -7.53
N ARG A 72 10.47 20.39 -6.67
CA ARG A 72 11.04 20.41 -5.33
C ARG A 72 12.57 20.31 -5.35
N ARG A 73 13.11 19.38 -6.15
CA ARG A 73 14.59 19.26 -6.33
C ARG A 73 15.19 20.59 -6.78
N LYS A 74 14.59 21.20 -7.80
CA LYS A 74 15.07 22.51 -8.28
C LYS A 74 15.03 23.58 -7.20
N ALA A 75 13.88 23.74 -6.52
CA ALA A 75 13.72 24.74 -5.49
C ALA A 75 14.69 24.55 -4.32
N LEU A 76 14.90 23.31 -3.88
CA LEU A 76 15.83 22.96 -2.80
C LEU A 76 17.30 23.19 -3.21
N THR A 77 17.68 22.75 -4.41
CA THR A 77 19.04 22.95 -4.93
C THR A 77 19.36 24.42 -5.16
N ASP A 78 18.42 25.20 -5.72
CA ASP A 78 18.57 26.65 -5.90
C ASP A 78 18.72 27.36 -4.54
N ALA A 79 18.15 26.81 -3.46
CA ALA A 79 18.32 27.29 -2.09
C ALA A 79 19.59 26.74 -1.40
N GLY A 80 20.44 26.01 -2.12
CA GLY A 80 21.68 25.41 -1.59
C GLY A 80 21.46 24.24 -0.63
N LYS A 81 20.27 23.61 -0.66
CA LYS A 81 19.92 22.45 0.17
C LYS A 81 20.27 21.14 -0.52
N ASN A 82 20.59 20.12 0.27
CA ASN A 82 20.78 18.76 -0.20
C ASN A 82 19.41 18.07 -0.33
N VAL A 83 19.23 17.23 -1.34
CA VAL A 83 17.96 16.51 -1.59
C VAL A 83 18.25 15.11 -2.12
N ILE A 84 17.50 14.13 -1.60
CA ILE A 84 17.45 12.75 -2.09
C ILE A 84 16.01 12.34 -2.28
N LEU A 85 15.75 11.36 -3.18
CA LEU A 85 14.43 10.78 -3.42
C LEU A 85 14.46 9.28 -3.15
N LEU A 86 13.67 8.84 -2.19
CA LEU A 86 13.59 7.45 -1.77
C LEU A 86 12.22 6.85 -2.11
N ASP A 87 12.17 5.54 -2.28
CA ASP A 87 10.93 4.79 -2.39
C ASP A 87 10.90 3.62 -1.41
N ALA A 88 9.86 3.51 -0.63
CA ALA A 88 9.74 2.49 0.41
C ALA A 88 9.04 1.21 -0.05
N GLY A 89 9.05 0.89 -1.36
CA GLY A 89 8.60 -0.39 -1.92
C GLY A 89 7.14 -0.44 -2.34
N ASP A 90 6.72 -1.62 -2.78
CA ASP A 90 5.39 -1.93 -3.33
C ASP A 90 5.03 -1.09 -4.57
N GLN A 91 5.90 -1.18 -5.56
CA GLN A 91 5.64 -0.66 -6.91
C GLN A 91 4.73 -1.59 -7.72
N PHE A 92 4.78 -2.90 -7.40
CA PHE A 92 4.04 -3.95 -8.10
C PHE A 92 2.58 -4.01 -7.63
N GLN A 93 1.79 -4.75 -8.43
CA GLN A 93 0.38 -5.06 -8.19
C GLN A 93 -0.54 -3.82 -8.24
N GLY A 94 -1.82 -4.04 -8.48
CA GLY A 94 -2.89 -3.06 -8.25
C GLY A 94 -3.46 -2.40 -9.50
N SER A 95 -2.93 -2.63 -10.71
CA SER A 95 -3.52 -2.11 -11.95
C SER A 95 -3.23 -3.00 -13.17
N LEU A 96 -3.97 -2.76 -14.27
CA LEU A 96 -3.72 -3.44 -15.54
C LEU A 96 -2.32 -3.18 -16.11
N PHE A 97 -1.66 -2.09 -15.73
CA PHE A 97 -0.26 -1.87 -16.11
C PHE A 97 0.63 -2.97 -15.54
N TYR A 98 0.42 -3.35 -14.28
CA TYR A 98 1.14 -4.47 -13.70
C TYR A 98 0.78 -5.81 -14.35
N THR A 99 -0.50 -6.09 -14.52
CA THR A 99 -0.95 -7.33 -15.16
C THR A 99 -0.32 -7.52 -16.54
N THR A 100 -0.19 -6.42 -17.31
CA THR A 100 0.32 -6.44 -18.69
C THR A 100 1.84 -6.35 -18.77
N TYR A 101 2.46 -5.44 -18.00
CA TYR A 101 3.87 -5.10 -18.14
C TYR A 101 4.73 -5.61 -16.99
N LYS A 102 4.09 -6.17 -15.96
CA LYS A 102 4.77 -6.58 -14.72
C LYS A 102 5.54 -5.38 -14.15
N GLY A 103 6.72 -5.57 -13.57
CA GLY A 103 7.55 -4.49 -13.04
C GLY A 103 8.13 -3.52 -14.08
N LYS A 104 8.06 -3.82 -15.39
CA LYS A 104 8.75 -3.00 -16.41
C LYS A 104 8.22 -1.58 -16.53
N ALA A 105 6.89 -1.40 -16.47
CA ALA A 105 6.31 -0.06 -16.51
C ALA A 105 6.71 0.76 -15.28
N ALA A 106 6.70 0.16 -14.09
CA ALA A 106 7.16 0.80 -12.86
C ALA A 106 8.64 1.23 -12.99
N ALA A 107 9.52 0.32 -13.38
CA ALA A 107 10.94 0.59 -13.59
C ALA A 107 11.19 1.73 -14.58
N GLU A 108 10.48 1.76 -15.71
CA GLU A 108 10.58 2.82 -16.72
C GLU A 108 10.27 4.18 -16.10
N PHE A 109 9.11 4.33 -15.43
CA PHE A 109 8.71 5.61 -14.85
C PHE A 109 9.55 5.99 -13.64
N MET A 110 9.98 5.07 -12.80
CA MET A 110 10.91 5.34 -11.71
C MET A 110 12.25 5.88 -12.22
N ASN A 111 12.78 5.31 -13.31
CA ASN A 111 13.97 5.83 -13.98
C ASN A 111 13.76 7.25 -14.55
N MET A 112 12.57 7.54 -15.11
CA MET A 112 12.23 8.87 -15.62
C MET A 112 12.06 9.92 -14.51
N ILE A 113 11.55 9.53 -13.34
CA ILE A 113 11.40 10.38 -12.15
C ILE A 113 12.77 10.60 -11.49
N GLY A 114 13.66 9.59 -11.54
CA GLY A 114 15.02 9.66 -11.03
C GLY A 114 15.10 9.40 -9.54
N TYR A 115 14.62 8.25 -9.09
CA TYR A 115 14.82 7.78 -7.71
C TYR A 115 16.31 7.53 -7.42
N ASP A 116 16.70 7.74 -6.16
CA ASP A 116 18.07 7.52 -5.70
C ASP A 116 18.23 6.14 -5.07
N VAL A 117 17.23 5.66 -4.29
CA VAL A 117 17.22 4.32 -3.67
C VAL A 117 15.78 3.86 -3.51
N MET A 118 15.54 2.54 -3.62
CA MET A 118 14.26 1.89 -3.32
C MET A 118 14.46 0.75 -2.31
N ALA A 119 13.53 0.59 -1.36
CA ALA A 119 13.38 -0.64 -0.59
C ALA A 119 12.58 -1.67 -1.39
N VAL A 120 12.86 -2.96 -1.22
CA VAL A 120 11.98 -4.03 -1.70
C VAL A 120 10.72 -4.05 -0.82
N GLY A 121 9.53 -4.05 -1.42
CA GLY A 121 8.27 -4.36 -0.76
C GLY A 121 7.88 -5.83 -0.94
N ASN A 122 6.80 -6.28 -0.28
CA ASN A 122 6.36 -7.66 -0.39
C ASN A 122 5.80 -7.97 -1.80
N HIS A 123 5.13 -7.00 -2.43
CA HIS A 123 4.55 -7.19 -3.76
C HIS A 123 5.59 -7.29 -4.88
N GLU A 124 6.85 -6.90 -4.67
CA GLU A 124 7.94 -7.18 -5.61
C GLU A 124 8.19 -8.69 -5.79
N PHE A 125 7.66 -9.53 -4.89
CA PHE A 125 7.69 -10.99 -4.98
C PHE A 125 6.40 -11.64 -5.51
N ASP A 126 5.41 -10.90 -5.97
CA ASP A 126 4.11 -11.47 -6.42
C ASP A 126 4.23 -12.41 -7.63
N ASP A 127 5.15 -12.13 -8.54
CA ASP A 127 5.52 -13.02 -9.65
C ASP A 127 6.74 -13.90 -9.31
N GLY A 128 6.97 -14.15 -8.03
CA GLY A 128 8.12 -14.92 -7.54
C GLY A 128 9.46 -14.17 -7.65
N PRO A 129 10.57 -14.85 -7.35
CA PRO A 129 11.92 -14.27 -7.47
C PRO A 129 12.25 -13.78 -8.88
N GLN A 130 11.64 -14.36 -9.92
CA GLN A 130 11.84 -13.93 -11.31
C GLN A 130 11.29 -12.52 -11.54
N GLY A 131 10.12 -12.19 -10.97
CA GLY A 131 9.52 -10.85 -11.10
C GLY A 131 10.46 -9.77 -10.56
N LEU A 132 10.99 -9.96 -9.35
CA LEU A 132 11.98 -9.04 -8.78
C LEU A 132 13.28 -9.02 -9.59
N ALA A 133 13.80 -10.18 -10.02
CA ALA A 133 15.03 -10.25 -10.82
C ALA A 133 14.90 -9.49 -12.14
N ASP A 134 13.77 -9.60 -12.83
CA ASP A 134 13.49 -8.86 -14.06
C ASP A 134 13.45 -7.34 -13.80
N PHE A 135 12.78 -6.92 -12.73
CA PHE A 135 12.73 -5.52 -12.32
C PHE A 135 14.12 -4.93 -12.05
N LEU A 136 14.97 -5.68 -11.32
CA LEU A 136 16.34 -5.28 -11.00
C LEU A 136 17.23 -5.07 -12.26
N THR A 137 16.88 -5.68 -13.40
CA THR A 137 17.61 -5.44 -14.66
C THR A 137 17.22 -4.14 -15.36
N GLU A 138 16.06 -3.59 -15.04
CA GLU A 138 15.48 -2.42 -15.70
C GLU A 138 15.76 -1.11 -14.93
N VAL A 139 15.84 -1.16 -13.60
CA VAL A 139 16.08 0.04 -12.77
C VAL A 139 17.53 0.50 -12.81
N LYS A 140 17.75 1.81 -12.63
CA LYS A 140 19.07 2.47 -12.71
C LYS A 140 19.56 2.99 -11.35
N PHE A 141 18.96 2.54 -10.28
CA PHE A 141 19.27 2.92 -8.89
C PHE A 141 19.30 1.67 -8.01
N PRO A 142 19.95 1.71 -6.84
CA PRO A 142 19.96 0.59 -5.91
C PRO A 142 18.57 0.25 -5.39
N VAL A 143 18.26 -1.06 -5.38
CA VAL A 143 17.09 -1.65 -4.70
C VAL A 143 17.62 -2.51 -3.57
N ILE A 144 17.19 -2.25 -2.33
CA ILE A 144 17.81 -2.80 -1.13
C ILE A 144 16.81 -3.51 -0.23
N SER A 145 17.25 -4.59 0.45
CA SER A 145 16.50 -5.28 1.51
C SER A 145 17.45 -6.15 2.32
N GLY A 146 17.73 -5.78 3.55
CA GLY A 146 18.84 -6.39 4.29
C GLY A 146 18.46 -7.61 5.11
N ASN A 147 17.26 -7.68 5.65
CA ASN A 147 16.80 -8.86 6.37
C ASN A 147 16.28 -9.98 5.43
N THR A 148 16.39 -9.78 4.12
CA THR A 148 15.97 -10.74 3.09
C THR A 148 17.19 -11.58 2.67
N ASP A 149 17.26 -12.82 3.12
CA ASP A 149 18.30 -13.77 2.73
C ASP A 149 17.94 -14.42 1.38
N VAL A 150 18.64 -14.00 0.34
CA VAL A 150 18.52 -14.50 -1.04
C VAL A 150 19.68 -15.44 -1.44
N SER A 151 20.51 -15.88 -0.48
CA SER A 151 21.72 -16.67 -0.76
C SER A 151 21.42 -18.00 -1.45
N ASN A 152 20.23 -18.56 -1.21
CA ASN A 152 19.75 -19.81 -1.80
C ASN A 152 18.82 -19.59 -3.00
N GLU A 153 18.66 -18.35 -3.46
CA GLU A 153 17.85 -18.01 -4.64
C GLU A 153 18.76 -17.55 -5.79
N PRO A 154 19.04 -18.42 -6.77
CA PRO A 154 20.02 -18.12 -7.83
C PRO A 154 19.71 -16.87 -8.66
N LEU A 155 18.45 -16.49 -8.78
CA LEU A 155 18.03 -15.31 -9.56
C LEU A 155 18.35 -13.99 -8.85
N LEU A 156 18.37 -13.99 -7.51
CA LEU A 156 18.51 -12.80 -6.68
C LEU A 156 19.84 -12.72 -5.93
N LYS A 157 20.55 -13.84 -5.85
CA LYS A 157 21.83 -13.90 -5.15
C LYS A 157 22.77 -12.77 -5.57
N ASP A 158 23.32 -12.05 -4.59
CA ASP A 158 24.23 -10.92 -4.75
C ASP A 158 23.63 -9.69 -5.49
N LYS A 159 22.32 -9.63 -5.71
CA LYS A 159 21.66 -8.53 -6.44
C LYS A 159 20.86 -7.59 -5.55
N VAL A 160 20.52 -8.00 -4.33
CA VAL A 160 19.72 -7.22 -3.38
C VAL A 160 20.60 -6.91 -2.16
N PRO A 161 21.37 -5.80 -2.17
CA PRO A 161 22.15 -5.41 -1.02
C PRO A 161 21.26 -4.97 0.14
N GLY A 162 21.76 -5.08 1.37
CA GLY A 162 21.00 -4.69 2.56
C GLY A 162 21.07 -3.20 2.89
N SER A 163 22.10 -2.53 2.38
CA SER A 163 22.34 -1.11 2.64
C SER A 163 23.11 -0.46 1.49
N VAL A 164 23.10 0.87 1.46
CA VAL A 164 23.91 1.70 0.55
C VAL A 164 24.41 2.93 1.29
N VAL A 165 25.63 3.40 0.97
CA VAL A 165 26.17 4.67 1.45
C VAL A 165 26.17 5.66 0.30
N MET A 166 25.52 6.79 0.48
CA MET A 166 25.48 7.91 -0.46
C MET A 166 26.34 9.05 0.05
N GLU A 167 27.02 9.76 -0.85
CA GLU A 167 27.67 11.03 -0.55
C GLU A 167 26.78 12.19 -1.01
N VAL A 168 26.27 12.97 -0.07
CA VAL A 168 25.30 14.04 -0.31
C VAL A 168 25.79 15.32 0.37
N GLY A 169 26.08 16.36 -0.41
CA GLY A 169 26.61 17.61 0.12
C GLY A 169 27.92 17.45 0.90
N GLY A 170 28.77 16.49 0.50
CA GLY A 170 30.05 16.19 1.17
C GLY A 170 29.93 15.41 2.48
N GLN A 171 28.73 14.88 2.82
CA GLN A 171 28.49 14.03 3.98
C GLN A 171 28.05 12.63 3.53
N LYS A 172 28.46 11.60 4.29
CA LYS A 172 28.00 10.23 4.08
C LYS A 172 26.65 10.02 4.76
N ILE A 173 25.68 9.48 4.01
CA ILE A 173 24.39 9.03 4.52
C ILE A 173 24.30 7.53 4.26
N GLY A 174 24.09 6.73 5.30
CA GLY A 174 23.80 5.31 5.22
C GLY A 174 22.30 5.11 5.07
N ILE A 175 21.88 4.31 4.10
CA ILE A 175 20.49 3.88 3.95
C ILE A 175 20.47 2.37 4.15
N VAL A 176 19.76 1.89 5.17
CA VAL A 176 19.55 0.48 5.48
C VAL A 176 18.09 0.12 5.20
N SER A 177 17.82 -1.13 4.83
CA SER A 177 16.44 -1.52 4.52
C SER A 177 16.04 -2.85 5.16
N VAL A 178 14.77 -2.93 5.52
CA VAL A 178 14.12 -4.16 5.99
C VAL A 178 12.72 -4.30 5.39
N LEU A 179 12.35 -5.56 5.15
CA LEU A 179 11.06 -5.99 4.64
C LEU A 179 10.31 -6.78 5.72
N ALA A 180 8.99 -6.73 5.69
CA ALA A 180 8.11 -7.46 6.59
C ALA A 180 8.41 -8.98 6.57
N GLU A 181 8.56 -9.58 7.74
CA GLU A 181 8.93 -10.99 7.90
C GLU A 181 7.83 -11.93 7.40
N ASP A 182 6.57 -11.47 7.42
CA ASP A 182 5.41 -12.22 6.93
C ASP A 182 5.22 -12.16 5.41
N THR A 183 6.20 -11.63 4.66
CA THR A 183 6.23 -11.67 3.18
C THR A 183 6.08 -13.10 2.64
N VAL A 184 6.47 -14.12 3.40
CA VAL A 184 6.23 -15.54 3.06
C VAL A 184 4.74 -15.90 3.00
N GLU A 185 3.89 -15.16 3.70
CA GLU A 185 2.43 -15.35 3.76
C GLU A 185 1.71 -14.35 2.85
N THR A 186 2.29 -13.17 2.67
CA THR A 186 1.66 -12.04 1.94
C THR A 186 2.04 -11.95 0.47
N SER A 187 3.04 -12.76 0.01
CA SER A 187 3.48 -12.80 -1.37
C SER A 187 4.03 -14.19 -1.76
N SER A 188 4.84 -14.26 -2.82
CA SER A 188 5.37 -15.51 -3.38
C SER A 188 6.90 -15.52 -3.51
N PRO A 189 7.68 -15.27 -2.42
CA PRO A 189 9.14 -15.16 -2.49
C PRO A 189 9.85 -16.47 -2.87
N GLY A 190 9.15 -17.60 -2.79
CA GLY A 190 9.72 -18.92 -3.06
C GLY A 190 10.56 -19.48 -1.90
N LYS A 191 10.96 -20.73 -2.03
CA LYS A 191 11.66 -21.46 -0.95
C LYS A 191 13.14 -21.07 -0.78
N GLY A 192 13.70 -20.38 -1.75
CA GLY A 192 15.10 -19.94 -1.75
C GLY A 192 15.32 -18.62 -1.01
N VAL A 193 14.23 -17.96 -0.61
CA VAL A 193 14.25 -16.66 0.10
C VAL A 193 13.79 -16.87 1.54
N ALA A 194 14.51 -16.28 2.49
CA ALA A 194 14.15 -16.29 3.90
C ALA A 194 14.25 -14.88 4.50
N PHE A 195 13.50 -14.62 5.57
CA PHE A 195 13.46 -13.31 6.21
C PHE A 195 13.97 -13.44 7.65
N ALA A 196 14.99 -12.66 7.98
CA ALA A 196 15.46 -12.52 9.35
C ALA A 196 14.62 -11.46 10.08
N LYS A 197 14.69 -11.47 11.41
CA LYS A 197 14.04 -10.44 12.22
C LYS A 197 14.64 -9.07 11.93
N ALA A 198 13.78 -8.08 11.65
CA ALA A 198 14.19 -6.75 11.23
C ALA A 198 15.15 -6.07 12.20
N GLU A 199 14.86 -6.11 13.52
CA GLU A 199 15.71 -5.47 14.54
C GLU A 199 17.08 -6.13 14.65
N ASP A 200 17.18 -7.45 14.46
CA ASP A 200 18.46 -8.15 14.58
C ASP A 200 19.37 -7.78 13.40
N TYR A 201 18.80 -7.68 12.20
CA TYR A 201 19.54 -7.19 11.03
C TYR A 201 19.97 -5.73 11.21
N LEU A 202 19.03 -4.83 11.57
CA LEU A 202 19.28 -3.40 11.65
C LEU A 202 20.37 -3.06 12.67
N LYS A 203 20.41 -3.73 13.83
CA LYS A 203 21.49 -3.54 14.82
C LYS A 203 22.87 -3.81 14.22
N GLY A 204 23.03 -4.94 13.52
CA GLY A 204 24.29 -5.27 12.88
C GLY A 204 24.67 -4.32 11.74
N ALA A 205 23.69 -3.91 10.92
CA ALA A 205 23.92 -2.99 9.82
C ALA A 205 24.28 -1.57 10.29
N VAL A 206 23.69 -1.08 11.38
CA VAL A 206 24.05 0.18 12.03
C VAL A 206 25.49 0.13 12.52
N GLU A 207 25.87 -0.91 13.28
CA GLU A 207 27.25 -1.08 13.77
C GLU A 207 28.27 -1.11 12.64
N GLU A 208 27.93 -1.77 11.52
CA GLU A 208 28.81 -1.83 10.34
C GLU A 208 28.98 -0.46 9.67
N LEU A 209 27.91 0.32 9.54
CA LEU A 209 27.96 1.67 8.95
C LEU A 209 28.72 2.64 9.85
N GLU A 210 28.50 2.61 11.15
CA GLU A 210 29.23 3.43 12.12
C GLU A 210 30.74 3.11 12.09
N ALA A 211 31.12 1.83 11.98
CA ALA A 211 32.52 1.41 11.82
C ALA A 211 33.15 1.95 10.54
N GLN A 212 32.38 2.25 9.50
CA GLN A 212 32.81 2.90 8.25
C GLN A 212 32.85 4.44 8.34
N GLY A 213 32.54 5.00 9.53
CA GLY A 213 32.48 6.44 9.77
C GLY A 213 31.23 7.10 9.21
N VAL A 214 30.15 6.35 9.03
CA VAL A 214 28.82 6.86 8.67
C VAL A 214 28.07 7.14 9.97
N ASN A 215 27.68 8.39 10.19
CA ASN A 215 26.98 8.84 11.39
C ASN A 215 25.61 9.50 11.11
N LYS A 216 25.08 9.24 9.93
CA LYS A 216 23.72 9.64 9.52
C LYS A 216 23.10 8.43 8.84
N ILE A 217 22.16 7.76 9.53
CA ILE A 217 21.63 6.47 9.12
C ILE A 217 20.11 6.56 9.01
N ILE A 218 19.59 6.31 7.80
CA ILE A 218 18.17 6.31 7.50
C ILE A 218 17.74 4.86 7.26
N ALA A 219 16.72 4.39 7.98
CA ALA A 219 16.07 3.13 7.67
C ALA A 219 14.96 3.38 6.64
N LEU A 220 15.08 2.74 5.49
CA LEU A 220 14.08 2.72 4.42
C LEU A 220 13.37 1.37 4.50
N THR A 221 12.15 1.36 5.05
CA THR A 221 11.51 0.15 5.52
C THR A 221 10.22 -0.17 4.76
N HIS A 222 9.91 -1.47 4.67
CA HIS A 222 8.61 -1.91 4.16
C HIS A 222 7.97 -2.92 5.14
N VAL A 223 7.63 -2.43 6.35
CA VAL A 223 7.12 -3.26 7.46
C VAL A 223 5.81 -2.73 8.06
N GLY A 224 5.39 -1.53 7.67
CA GLY A 224 4.20 -0.86 8.16
C GLY A 224 4.44 0.05 9.37
N TYR A 225 3.65 1.12 9.45
CA TYR A 225 3.80 2.21 10.40
C TYR A 225 3.85 1.78 11.88
N LEU A 226 3.04 0.80 12.30
CA LEU A 226 3.08 0.33 13.68
C LEU A 226 4.40 -0.36 13.98
N ARG A 227 4.86 -1.17 13.05
CA ARG A 227 6.12 -1.90 13.15
C ARG A 227 7.34 -0.96 13.07
N ASP A 228 7.26 0.08 12.24
CA ASP A 228 8.29 1.13 12.18
C ASP A 228 8.50 1.82 13.53
N LYS A 229 7.41 2.09 14.28
CA LYS A 229 7.51 2.66 15.63
C LYS A 229 8.15 1.70 16.63
N GLU A 230 7.88 0.40 16.52
CA GLU A 230 8.52 -0.62 17.36
C GLU A 230 10.03 -0.69 17.07
N ILE A 231 10.41 -0.69 15.79
CA ILE A 231 11.81 -0.66 15.34
C ILE A 231 12.52 0.60 15.85
N ALA A 232 11.91 1.78 15.69
CA ALA A 232 12.45 3.04 16.21
C ALA A 232 12.71 2.98 17.71
N GLY A 233 11.81 2.37 18.48
CA GLY A 233 11.95 2.19 19.92
C GLY A 233 12.90 1.06 20.35
N ALA A 234 13.35 0.19 19.44
CA ALA A 234 14.15 -1.00 19.75
C ALA A 234 15.59 -0.96 19.22
N VAL A 235 15.89 -0.10 18.25
CA VAL A 235 17.18 -0.03 17.57
C VAL A 235 17.81 1.34 17.75
N SER A 236 19.02 1.37 18.33
CA SER A 236 19.84 2.59 18.45
C SER A 236 20.57 2.88 17.13
N GLY A 237 20.97 4.13 16.92
CA GLY A 237 21.81 4.55 15.79
C GLY A 237 21.06 4.80 14.48
N ILE A 238 19.75 4.60 14.45
CA ILE A 238 18.88 5.05 13.33
C ILE A 238 18.44 6.49 13.63
N ASP A 239 18.63 7.39 12.65
CA ASP A 239 18.28 8.81 12.78
C ASP A 239 16.88 9.13 12.23
N ALA A 240 16.38 8.37 11.27
CA ALA A 240 15.04 8.52 10.72
C ALA A 240 14.56 7.22 10.06
N ILE A 241 13.24 7.02 10.01
CA ILE A 241 12.60 5.91 9.28
C ILE A 241 11.68 6.48 8.19
N VAL A 242 11.86 6.00 6.97
CA VAL A 242 10.97 6.23 5.83
C VAL A 242 10.30 4.90 5.52
N GLY A 243 9.00 4.79 5.79
CA GLY A 243 8.27 3.52 5.78
C GLY A 243 7.19 3.42 4.70
N GLY A 244 6.76 2.16 4.45
CA GLY A 244 5.68 1.78 3.55
C GLY A 244 4.83 0.65 4.13
N HIS A 245 4.19 -0.15 3.26
CA HIS A 245 3.42 -1.36 3.53
C HIS A 245 1.99 -1.16 4.08
N SER A 246 1.78 -0.28 5.02
CA SER A 246 0.48 -0.10 5.69
C SER A 246 -0.40 1.00 5.07
N HIS A 247 0.03 1.62 3.98
CA HIS A 247 -0.66 2.73 3.29
C HIS A 247 -1.08 3.86 4.25
N THR A 248 -0.27 4.13 5.26
CA THR A 248 -0.63 5.07 6.30
C THR A 248 -0.38 6.50 5.85
N LEU A 249 -1.39 7.36 5.95
CA LEU A 249 -1.20 8.80 5.82
C LEU A 249 -0.78 9.38 7.17
N LEU A 250 0.42 9.95 7.23
CA LEU A 250 0.83 10.86 8.30
C LEU A 250 0.77 12.28 7.74
N SER A 251 0.19 13.21 8.47
CA SER A 251 0.12 14.63 8.06
C SER A 251 -0.17 15.54 9.23
N ASN A 252 0.27 16.78 9.12
CA ASN A 252 -0.06 17.84 10.08
C ASN A 252 -1.21 18.74 9.58
N SER A 253 -1.67 18.52 8.36
CA SER A 253 -2.66 19.35 7.68
C SER A 253 -3.94 18.61 7.25
N ASP A 254 -3.97 17.27 7.30
CA ASP A 254 -5.12 16.44 6.94
C ASP A 254 -5.75 15.81 8.20
N ASP A 255 -7.02 16.10 8.45
CA ASP A 255 -7.76 15.58 9.61
C ASP A 255 -7.97 14.04 9.58
N LYS A 256 -7.72 13.40 8.45
CA LYS A 256 -7.81 11.94 8.28
C LYS A 256 -6.49 11.23 8.52
N ALA A 257 -5.41 11.97 8.77
CA ALA A 257 -4.11 11.37 9.05
C ALA A 257 -4.14 10.49 10.31
N ALA A 258 -3.42 9.38 10.26
CA ALA A 258 -3.30 8.44 11.38
C ALA A 258 -2.39 8.98 12.50
N GLY A 259 -1.60 10.01 12.22
CA GLY A 259 -0.69 10.66 13.16
C GLY A 259 0.03 11.84 12.54
N PRO A 260 0.86 12.53 13.34
CA PRO A 260 1.64 13.66 12.88
C PRO A 260 2.75 13.23 11.90
N TYR A 261 3.17 14.14 11.03
CA TYR A 261 4.30 13.98 10.13
C TYR A 261 5.45 14.95 10.49
N PRO A 262 6.63 14.43 10.92
CA PRO A 262 6.90 13.06 11.29
C PRO A 262 6.26 12.65 12.63
N THR A 263 6.04 11.35 12.81
CA THR A 263 5.79 10.78 14.15
C THR A 263 7.13 10.51 14.81
N VAL A 264 7.32 11.02 16.03
CA VAL A 264 8.60 10.90 16.75
C VAL A 264 8.53 9.81 17.81
N VAL A 265 9.52 8.91 17.82
CA VAL A 265 9.67 7.82 18.80
C VAL A 265 11.06 7.91 19.43
N ALA A 266 11.14 7.80 20.76
CA ALA A 266 12.43 7.73 21.43
C ALA A 266 13.04 6.34 21.28
N ASN A 267 14.30 6.26 20.85
CA ASN A 267 15.07 5.02 20.76
C ASN A 267 15.63 4.59 22.15
N PRO A 268 16.30 3.43 22.27
CA PRO A 268 16.85 2.97 23.55
C PRO A 268 17.85 3.95 24.22
N ASP A 269 18.51 4.81 23.45
CA ASP A 269 19.44 5.84 23.94
C ASP A 269 18.74 7.15 24.33
N GLY A 270 17.41 7.22 24.20
CA GLY A 270 16.62 8.41 24.45
C GLY A 270 16.72 9.47 23.36
N LYS A 271 17.21 9.12 22.16
CA LYS A 271 17.23 10.01 21.00
C LYS A 271 15.92 9.90 20.23
N ASP A 272 15.46 11.01 19.70
CA ASP A 272 14.25 11.09 18.88
C ASP A 272 14.50 10.52 17.47
N VAL A 273 13.68 9.56 17.06
CA VAL A 273 13.66 8.98 15.71
C VAL A 273 12.35 9.36 15.02
N PRO A 274 12.37 10.25 14.02
CA PRO A 274 11.22 10.57 13.19
C PRO A 274 10.87 9.42 12.26
N VAL A 275 9.59 9.06 12.21
CA VAL A 275 9.00 8.06 11.31
C VAL A 275 8.08 8.79 10.35
N VAL A 276 8.26 8.58 9.04
CA VAL A 276 7.44 9.17 7.98
C VAL A 276 6.93 8.13 7.00
N THR A 277 5.72 8.35 6.47
CA THR A 277 5.12 7.59 5.36
C THR A 277 4.15 8.50 4.62
N ALA A 278 3.91 8.27 3.33
CA ALA A 278 3.20 9.17 2.43
C ALA A 278 1.96 8.53 1.77
N TYR A 279 1.17 7.78 2.57
CA TYR A 279 -0.03 7.10 2.08
C TYR A 279 0.30 6.00 1.06
N ALA A 280 -0.28 6.08 -0.16
CA ALA A 280 -0.14 5.10 -1.22
C ALA A 280 -0.61 5.65 -2.58
N TYR A 281 -0.58 4.77 -3.61
CA TYR A 281 -1.26 4.96 -4.90
C TYR A 281 -0.86 6.24 -5.65
N SER A 282 0.39 6.66 -5.55
CA SER A 282 0.90 7.88 -6.18
C SER A 282 0.26 9.20 -5.71
N LYS A 283 -0.61 9.18 -4.69
CA LYS A 283 -1.45 10.33 -4.29
C LYS A 283 -0.68 11.45 -3.62
N TYR A 284 0.37 11.12 -2.90
CA TYR A 284 1.22 12.06 -2.16
C TYR A 284 2.70 11.90 -2.50
N LEU A 285 3.45 12.98 -2.36
CA LEU A 285 4.91 12.99 -2.28
C LEU A 285 5.28 13.41 -0.87
N GLY A 286 5.92 12.55 -0.10
CA GLY A 286 6.44 12.89 1.22
C GLY A 286 7.63 13.83 1.09
N GLU A 287 7.74 14.80 2.03
CA GLU A 287 8.88 15.71 2.12
C GLU A 287 9.24 15.92 3.59
N VAL A 288 10.45 15.50 3.99
CA VAL A 288 10.99 15.72 5.34
C VAL A 288 12.39 16.30 5.27
N GLU A 289 12.64 17.40 5.95
CA GLU A 289 13.97 17.98 6.15
C GLU A 289 14.54 17.49 7.47
N LEU A 290 15.69 16.81 7.41
CA LEU A 290 16.48 16.38 8.57
C LEU A 290 17.67 17.32 8.73
N THR A 291 17.90 17.81 9.95
CA THR A 291 19.04 18.66 10.28
C THR A 291 19.91 18.00 11.34
N PHE A 292 21.20 17.92 11.09
CA PHE A 292 22.20 17.27 11.93
C PHE A 292 23.21 18.29 12.43
N ASN A 293 23.66 18.15 13.68
CA ASN A 293 24.77 18.92 14.22
C ASN A 293 26.14 18.40 13.73
N ASP A 294 27.22 19.06 14.14
CA ASP A 294 28.60 18.69 13.78
C ASP A 294 29.01 17.27 14.23
N ASN A 295 28.35 16.71 15.25
CA ASN A 295 28.61 15.35 15.72
C ASN A 295 27.85 14.28 14.92
N GLY A 296 26.93 14.71 14.05
CA GLY A 296 26.04 13.82 13.31
C GLY A 296 24.74 13.46 14.04
N ASP A 297 24.46 14.09 15.21
CA ASP A 297 23.19 13.88 15.89
C ASP A 297 22.07 14.65 15.20
N LEU A 298 20.91 14.00 15.03
CA LEU A 298 19.71 14.65 14.52
C LEU A 298 19.21 15.69 15.54
N VAL A 299 19.04 16.93 15.10
CA VAL A 299 18.55 18.04 15.93
C VAL A 299 17.17 18.55 15.51
N SER A 300 16.72 18.24 14.29
CA SER A 300 15.40 18.64 13.80
C SER A 300 14.94 17.74 12.66
N ALA A 301 13.65 17.39 12.66
CA ALA A 301 12.95 16.77 11.55
C ALA A 301 11.63 17.51 11.31
N LYS A 302 11.40 18.01 10.08
CA LYS A 302 10.22 18.83 9.77
C LYS A 302 9.74 18.55 8.36
N GLY A 303 8.43 18.49 8.17
CA GLY A 303 7.84 18.31 6.84
C GLY A 303 6.35 18.06 6.90
N ASP A 304 5.79 17.76 5.73
CA ASP A 304 4.43 17.24 5.53
C ASP A 304 4.35 16.61 4.14
N PRO A 305 3.49 15.61 3.89
CA PRO A 305 3.31 15.09 2.54
C PRO A 305 2.57 16.11 1.65
N ILE A 306 2.96 16.16 0.40
CA ILE A 306 2.41 17.06 -0.61
C ILE A 306 1.34 16.28 -1.39
N LEU A 307 0.08 16.70 -1.32
CA LEU A 307 -1.00 16.14 -2.12
C LEU A 307 -0.77 16.47 -3.61
N LEU A 308 -0.78 15.46 -4.46
CA LEU A 308 -0.62 15.60 -5.90
C LEU A 308 -1.98 15.73 -6.59
N ASP A 309 -2.65 16.84 -6.38
CA ASP A 309 -3.96 17.17 -6.94
C ASP A 309 -3.86 17.90 -8.29
N ALA A 310 -4.98 18.46 -8.77
CA ALA A 310 -5.06 19.18 -10.03
C ALA A 310 -4.20 20.47 -10.11
N SER A 311 -3.68 20.99 -8.99
CA SER A 311 -2.75 22.13 -8.99
C SER A 311 -1.37 21.74 -9.53
N VAL A 312 -1.03 20.44 -9.53
CA VAL A 312 0.21 19.91 -10.09
C VAL A 312 -0.01 19.55 -11.55
N LYS A 313 0.52 20.36 -12.46
CA LYS A 313 0.45 20.06 -13.90
C LYS A 313 1.26 18.79 -14.21
N PRO A 314 0.66 17.74 -14.81
CA PRO A 314 1.41 16.53 -15.14
C PRO A 314 2.47 16.78 -16.23
N ASP A 315 3.60 16.08 -16.16
CA ASP A 315 4.67 16.13 -17.17
C ASP A 315 4.17 15.59 -18.51
N GLU A 316 4.27 16.40 -19.57
CA GLU A 316 3.71 16.10 -20.89
C GLU A 316 4.39 14.89 -21.55
N THR A 317 5.70 14.69 -21.32
CA THR A 317 6.46 13.55 -21.86
C THR A 317 5.99 12.25 -21.21
N VAL A 318 5.81 12.27 -19.89
CA VAL A 318 5.32 11.09 -19.14
C VAL A 318 3.87 10.80 -19.52
N VAL A 319 2.99 11.82 -19.65
CA VAL A 319 1.61 11.63 -20.11
C VAL A 319 1.57 10.95 -21.46
N ALA A 320 2.38 11.41 -22.44
CA ALA A 320 2.45 10.81 -23.76
C ALA A 320 2.88 9.33 -23.68
N ARG A 321 3.86 9.01 -22.83
CA ARG A 321 4.35 7.63 -22.67
C ARG A 321 3.34 6.73 -21.96
N VAL A 322 2.67 7.25 -20.93
CA VAL A 322 1.55 6.54 -20.27
C VAL A 322 0.46 6.20 -21.29
N ALA A 323 0.07 7.17 -22.14
CA ALA A 323 -0.93 6.95 -23.18
C ALA A 323 -0.52 5.87 -24.21
N GLU A 324 0.79 5.77 -24.54
CA GLU A 324 1.29 4.69 -25.40
C GLU A 324 1.13 3.32 -24.73
N LEU A 325 1.51 3.21 -23.45
CA LEU A 325 1.39 1.96 -22.70
C LEU A 325 -0.08 1.60 -22.39
N ALA A 326 -0.97 2.57 -22.35
CA ALA A 326 -2.41 2.34 -22.15
C ALA A 326 -3.09 1.69 -23.37
N LYS A 327 -2.58 1.88 -24.61
CA LYS A 327 -3.23 1.34 -25.82
C LYS A 327 -3.50 -0.16 -25.78
N PRO A 328 -2.53 -1.05 -25.43
CA PRO A 328 -2.80 -2.48 -25.32
C PRO A 328 -3.79 -2.82 -24.21
N LEU A 329 -3.93 -1.95 -23.19
CA LEU A 329 -4.88 -2.16 -22.10
C LEU A 329 -6.32 -1.98 -22.58
N GLU A 330 -6.56 -1.08 -23.55
CA GLU A 330 -7.87 -0.94 -24.18
C GLU A 330 -8.26 -2.22 -24.94
N GLU A 331 -7.30 -2.85 -25.61
CA GLU A 331 -7.51 -4.17 -26.25
C GLU A 331 -7.82 -5.26 -25.20
N LEU A 332 -7.14 -5.24 -24.05
CA LEU A 332 -7.41 -6.15 -22.95
C LEU A 332 -8.82 -5.95 -22.38
N LYS A 333 -9.25 -4.69 -22.20
CA LYS A 333 -10.63 -4.37 -21.79
C LYS A 333 -11.67 -4.93 -22.75
N ALA A 334 -11.40 -4.90 -24.06
CA ALA A 334 -12.27 -5.45 -25.09
C ALA A 334 -12.22 -6.99 -25.17
N LYS A 335 -11.30 -7.66 -24.45
CA LYS A 335 -11.14 -9.11 -24.49
C LYS A 335 -12.37 -9.81 -23.91
N VAL A 336 -13.00 -10.66 -24.73
CA VAL A 336 -14.06 -11.57 -24.27
C VAL A 336 -13.45 -12.65 -23.37
N ILE A 337 -13.99 -12.77 -22.15
CA ILE A 337 -13.53 -13.72 -21.12
C ILE A 337 -14.50 -14.88 -20.89
N GLY A 338 -15.73 -14.77 -21.37
CA GLY A 338 -16.78 -15.77 -21.27
C GLY A 338 -18.11 -15.27 -21.82
N SER A 339 -19.19 -15.87 -21.38
CA SER A 339 -20.54 -15.45 -21.76
C SER A 339 -21.54 -15.74 -20.64
N THR A 340 -22.71 -15.13 -20.73
CA THR A 340 -23.85 -15.39 -19.83
C THR A 340 -25.12 -15.67 -20.60
N THR A 341 -25.98 -16.55 -20.05
CA THR A 341 -27.27 -16.93 -20.67
C THR A 341 -28.35 -15.87 -20.53
N ALA A 342 -28.21 -14.95 -19.56
CA ALA A 342 -29.11 -13.84 -19.29
C ALA A 342 -28.33 -12.70 -18.67
N ALA A 343 -28.92 -11.51 -18.59
CA ALA A 343 -28.34 -10.38 -17.87
C ALA A 343 -28.09 -10.74 -16.40
N ILE A 344 -26.98 -10.27 -15.83
CA ILE A 344 -26.60 -10.47 -14.44
C ILE A 344 -26.89 -9.18 -13.70
N ASP A 345 -27.90 -9.19 -12.84
CA ASP A 345 -28.28 -8.00 -12.07
C ASP A 345 -27.22 -7.68 -11.01
N GLY A 346 -26.59 -6.52 -11.17
CA GLY A 346 -25.66 -5.88 -10.25
C GLY A 346 -26.14 -4.48 -9.86
N SER A 347 -27.44 -4.21 -10.01
CA SER A 347 -28.03 -2.91 -9.71
C SER A 347 -27.92 -2.57 -8.23
N ARG A 348 -27.76 -1.28 -7.95
CA ARG A 348 -27.72 -0.75 -6.59
C ARG A 348 -29.01 -1.04 -5.83
N GLU A 349 -30.12 -0.96 -6.53
CA GLU A 349 -31.48 -1.15 -6.00
C GLU A 349 -31.70 -2.56 -5.49
N THR A 350 -31.03 -3.56 -6.08
CA THR A 350 -31.11 -4.96 -5.64
C THR A 350 -29.97 -5.31 -4.68
N CYS A 351 -28.73 -5.09 -5.09
CA CYS A 351 -27.56 -5.61 -4.37
C CYS A 351 -27.30 -4.96 -3.00
N ARG A 352 -27.97 -3.84 -2.68
CA ARG A 352 -27.84 -3.16 -1.39
C ARG A 352 -29.01 -3.37 -0.44
N VAL A 353 -29.99 -4.20 -0.83
CA VAL A 353 -31.17 -4.45 0.00
C VAL A 353 -31.60 -5.92 0.03
N SER A 354 -31.11 -6.73 -0.90
CA SER A 354 -31.45 -8.15 -1.03
C SER A 354 -30.34 -8.95 -1.69
N GLU A 355 -30.51 -10.26 -1.77
CA GLU A 355 -29.68 -11.12 -2.60
C GLU A 355 -29.72 -10.67 -4.06
N CYS A 356 -28.56 -10.56 -4.72
CA CYS A 356 -28.50 -10.25 -6.13
C CYS A 356 -27.59 -11.21 -6.91
N GLN A 357 -27.89 -11.37 -8.21
CA GLN A 357 -27.18 -12.31 -9.08
C GLN A 357 -25.69 -11.99 -9.20
N MET A 358 -25.33 -10.71 -9.27
CA MET A 358 -23.94 -10.26 -9.32
C MET A 358 -23.23 -10.55 -7.99
N GLY A 359 -23.93 -10.35 -6.86
CA GLY A 359 -23.44 -10.70 -5.53
C GLY A 359 -23.08 -12.18 -5.43
N ASN A 360 -23.96 -13.06 -5.91
CA ASN A 360 -23.71 -14.49 -5.94
C ASN A 360 -22.53 -14.85 -6.84
N LEU A 361 -22.45 -14.29 -8.04
CA LEU A 361 -21.35 -14.54 -8.97
C LEU A 361 -19.98 -14.15 -8.38
N VAL A 362 -19.89 -12.95 -7.81
CA VAL A 362 -18.62 -12.43 -7.24
C VAL A 362 -18.23 -13.23 -6.00
N THR A 363 -19.16 -13.50 -5.08
CA THR A 363 -18.85 -14.24 -3.84
C THR A 363 -18.50 -15.71 -4.10
N GLU A 364 -19.15 -16.36 -5.10
CA GLU A 364 -18.75 -17.70 -5.53
C GLU A 364 -17.36 -17.71 -6.17
N ALA A 365 -17.04 -16.71 -6.97
CA ALA A 365 -15.70 -16.58 -7.56
C ALA A 365 -14.63 -16.40 -6.48
N MET A 366 -14.90 -15.56 -5.47
CA MET A 366 -14.00 -15.37 -4.33
C MET A 366 -13.83 -16.68 -3.55
N LEU A 367 -14.91 -17.39 -3.24
CA LEU A 367 -14.85 -18.66 -2.51
C LEU A 367 -14.09 -19.74 -3.31
N ASP A 368 -14.36 -19.89 -4.61
CA ASP A 368 -13.64 -20.86 -5.46
C ASP A 368 -12.13 -20.60 -5.46
N ARG A 369 -11.72 -19.33 -5.39
CA ARG A 369 -10.31 -18.93 -5.40
C ARG A 369 -9.56 -19.35 -4.12
N VAL A 370 -10.24 -19.37 -2.96
CA VAL A 370 -9.59 -19.53 -1.65
C VAL A 370 -10.07 -20.74 -0.83
N LYS A 371 -11.05 -21.52 -1.31
CA LYS A 371 -11.59 -22.67 -0.56
C LYS A 371 -10.54 -23.70 -0.13
N GLU A 372 -9.48 -23.89 -0.91
CA GLU A 372 -8.39 -24.82 -0.59
C GLU A 372 -7.45 -24.28 0.51
N GLN A 373 -7.58 -22.99 0.86
CA GLN A 373 -6.85 -22.34 1.96
C GLN A 373 -7.60 -22.44 3.30
N GLY A 374 -8.69 -23.21 3.36
CA GLY A 374 -9.52 -23.36 4.57
C GLY A 374 -10.52 -22.24 4.78
N VAL A 375 -10.80 -21.44 3.76
CA VAL A 375 -11.87 -20.43 3.79
C VAL A 375 -13.21 -21.12 3.57
N GLU A 376 -14.16 -20.88 4.51
CA GLU A 376 -15.50 -21.45 4.53
C GLU A 376 -16.59 -20.43 4.18
N ILE A 377 -16.32 -19.13 4.41
CA ILE A 377 -17.30 -18.03 4.34
C ILE A 377 -16.74 -16.89 3.50
N VAL A 378 -17.56 -16.33 2.61
CA VAL A 378 -17.28 -15.07 1.91
C VAL A 378 -18.36 -14.06 2.25
N ILE A 379 -17.97 -12.81 2.52
CA ILE A 379 -18.85 -11.67 2.72
C ILE A 379 -18.35 -10.52 1.85
N GLN A 380 -19.17 -10.06 0.92
CA GLN A 380 -18.87 -8.94 0.01
C GLN A 380 -19.93 -7.85 0.18
N ASN A 381 -19.52 -6.59 0.26
CA ASN A 381 -20.46 -5.48 0.34
C ASN A 381 -21.12 -5.19 -1.02
N GLY A 382 -22.43 -4.97 -1.01
CA GLY A 382 -23.20 -4.61 -2.21
C GLY A 382 -22.70 -3.29 -2.85
N GLY A 383 -22.13 -2.40 -2.06
CA GLY A 383 -21.51 -1.15 -2.54
C GLY A 383 -20.26 -1.35 -3.39
N GLY A 384 -19.61 -2.51 -3.25
CA GLY A 384 -18.48 -2.92 -4.07
C GLY A 384 -18.85 -3.38 -5.48
N LEU A 385 -20.16 -3.62 -5.73
CA LEU A 385 -20.73 -4.03 -7.02
C LEU A 385 -21.32 -2.81 -7.72
N ARG A 386 -20.81 -2.42 -8.89
CA ARG A 386 -21.11 -1.10 -9.46
C ARG A 386 -21.90 -1.10 -10.76
N ALA A 387 -22.08 -2.26 -11.37
CA ALA A 387 -22.80 -2.41 -12.63
C ALA A 387 -23.43 -3.79 -12.78
N SER A 388 -24.41 -3.90 -13.67
CA SER A 388 -24.90 -5.16 -14.22
C SER A 388 -24.10 -5.55 -15.47
N ILE A 389 -24.19 -6.81 -15.88
CA ILE A 389 -23.64 -7.31 -17.15
C ILE A 389 -24.82 -7.74 -18.02
N ASP A 390 -24.82 -7.35 -19.29
CA ASP A 390 -25.84 -7.73 -20.26
C ASP A 390 -25.72 -9.22 -20.66
N SER A 391 -26.80 -9.77 -21.23
CA SER A 391 -26.76 -11.14 -21.77
C SER A 391 -25.85 -11.26 -23.00
N GLY A 392 -25.10 -12.32 -23.10
CA GLY A 392 -24.20 -12.58 -24.23
C GLY A 392 -22.74 -12.72 -23.82
N GLU A 393 -21.84 -12.19 -24.63
CA GLU A 393 -20.42 -12.19 -24.31
C GLU A 393 -20.13 -11.30 -23.10
N ILE A 394 -19.19 -11.74 -22.27
CA ILE A 394 -18.67 -10.96 -21.13
C ILE A 394 -17.25 -10.53 -21.47
N THR A 395 -16.98 -9.24 -21.41
CA THR A 395 -15.66 -8.66 -21.65
C THR A 395 -14.95 -8.34 -20.33
N MET A 396 -13.62 -8.23 -20.39
CA MET A 396 -12.84 -7.76 -19.24
C MET A 396 -13.23 -6.32 -18.84
N GLY A 397 -13.63 -5.49 -19.81
CA GLY A 397 -14.12 -4.14 -19.56
C GLY A 397 -15.38 -4.11 -18.69
N GLU A 398 -16.33 -5.01 -18.92
CA GLU A 398 -17.54 -5.14 -18.09
C GLU A 398 -17.18 -5.59 -16.68
N VAL A 399 -16.27 -6.56 -16.50
CA VAL A 399 -15.77 -6.97 -15.18
C VAL A 399 -15.14 -5.81 -14.42
N LEU A 400 -14.32 -5.01 -15.08
CA LEU A 400 -13.71 -3.80 -14.49
C LEU A 400 -14.75 -2.71 -14.16
N THR A 401 -15.86 -2.68 -14.88
CA THR A 401 -16.97 -1.77 -14.58
C THR A 401 -17.77 -2.24 -13.36
N VAL A 402 -17.94 -3.54 -13.19
CA VAL A 402 -18.56 -4.15 -11.99
C VAL A 402 -17.67 -3.92 -10.76
N LEU A 403 -16.37 -4.12 -10.86
CA LEU A 403 -15.40 -4.08 -9.76
C LEU A 403 -14.31 -3.01 -10.00
N PRO A 404 -14.66 -1.70 -10.02
CA PRO A 404 -13.75 -0.64 -10.46
C PRO A 404 -12.75 -0.20 -9.37
N PHE A 405 -12.91 -0.65 -8.13
CA PHE A 405 -12.15 -0.14 -6.98
C PHE A 405 -10.76 -0.78 -6.85
N GLN A 406 -10.44 -1.76 -7.69
CA GLN A 406 -9.19 -2.51 -7.63
C GLN A 406 -8.92 -3.11 -6.24
N ASN A 407 -9.99 -3.46 -5.56
CA ASN A 407 -9.90 -4.15 -4.27
C ASN A 407 -9.26 -5.52 -4.45
N THR A 408 -8.42 -5.89 -3.49
CA THR A 408 -7.81 -7.22 -3.44
C THR A 408 -8.67 -8.19 -2.63
N LEU A 409 -8.52 -9.47 -2.90
CA LEU A 409 -9.12 -10.55 -2.11
C LEU A 409 -8.38 -10.66 -0.78
N ALA A 410 -9.08 -10.42 0.33
CA ALA A 410 -8.55 -10.54 1.68
C ALA A 410 -9.06 -11.82 2.35
N THR A 411 -8.19 -12.52 3.07
CA THR A 411 -8.51 -13.70 3.88
C THR A 411 -8.12 -13.50 5.33
N PHE A 412 -8.88 -14.07 6.25
CA PHE A 412 -8.62 -13.97 7.69
C PHE A 412 -9.43 -15.02 8.43
N GLN A 413 -9.26 -15.11 9.74
CA GLN A 413 -10.05 -15.97 10.61
C GLN A 413 -10.93 -15.14 11.54
N LEU A 414 -12.14 -15.61 11.79
CA LEU A 414 -13.12 -14.88 12.60
C LEU A 414 -13.97 -15.84 13.44
N LYS A 415 -14.32 -15.47 14.66
CA LYS A 415 -15.27 -16.23 15.45
C LYS A 415 -16.68 -16.15 14.85
N GLY A 416 -17.48 -17.20 15.03
CA GLY A 416 -18.86 -17.19 14.54
C GLY A 416 -19.71 -16.06 15.12
N SER A 417 -19.50 -15.68 16.39
CA SER A 417 -20.14 -14.49 16.98
C SER A 417 -19.82 -13.20 16.25
N ASP A 418 -18.57 -13.05 15.77
CA ASP A 418 -18.13 -11.87 15.05
C ASP A 418 -18.63 -11.87 13.59
N VAL A 419 -18.82 -13.06 12.99
CA VAL A 419 -19.50 -13.18 11.69
C VAL A 419 -20.95 -12.68 11.81
N VAL A 420 -21.68 -13.06 12.87
CA VAL A 420 -23.04 -12.56 13.13
C VAL A 420 -23.03 -11.04 13.33
N ALA A 421 -22.08 -10.51 14.09
CA ALA A 421 -21.94 -9.05 14.29
C ALA A 421 -21.63 -8.31 12.98
N ALA A 422 -20.86 -8.91 12.08
CA ALA A 422 -20.61 -8.37 10.73
C ALA A 422 -21.90 -8.31 9.89
N LEU A 423 -22.71 -9.35 9.92
CA LEU A 423 -24.00 -9.38 9.23
C LEU A 423 -24.98 -8.34 9.80
N GLU A 424 -25.02 -8.16 11.14
CA GLU A 424 -25.82 -7.10 11.79
C GLU A 424 -25.39 -5.71 11.31
N ASN A 425 -24.08 -5.44 11.22
CA ASN A 425 -23.59 -4.19 10.61
C ASN A 425 -24.08 -4.05 9.16
N GLY A 426 -24.00 -5.15 8.40
CA GLY A 426 -24.37 -5.16 6.98
C GLY A 426 -25.82 -4.75 6.72
N VAL A 427 -26.76 -5.25 7.54
CA VAL A 427 -28.20 -4.93 7.39
C VAL A 427 -28.65 -3.69 8.18
N SER A 428 -27.73 -3.02 8.90
CA SER A 428 -28.06 -1.92 9.82
C SER A 428 -28.63 -0.67 9.15
N LYS A 429 -28.31 -0.45 7.86
CA LYS A 429 -28.69 0.74 7.08
C LYS A 429 -29.33 0.38 5.74
N VAL A 430 -30.08 -0.69 5.71
CA VAL A 430 -30.73 -1.17 4.48
C VAL A 430 -31.78 -0.20 3.98
N GLU A 431 -32.47 0.53 4.85
CA GLU A 431 -33.46 1.56 4.50
C GLU A 431 -32.84 2.72 3.70
N GLU A 432 -31.54 2.97 3.90
CA GLU A 432 -30.79 4.01 3.20
C GLU A 432 -30.19 3.51 1.86
N GLY A 433 -30.33 2.20 1.55
CA GLY A 433 -29.63 1.57 0.42
C GLY A 433 -28.10 1.71 0.55
N ALA A 434 -27.60 1.63 1.79
CA ALA A 434 -26.18 1.81 2.07
C ALA A 434 -25.34 0.67 1.49
N GLY A 435 -24.09 0.97 1.08
CA GLY A 435 -23.19 0.03 0.43
C GLY A 435 -22.83 -1.21 1.25
N ARG A 436 -23.00 -1.15 2.55
CA ARG A 436 -22.64 -2.21 3.50
C ARG A 436 -23.43 -3.52 3.41
N PHE A 437 -24.54 -3.56 2.66
CA PHE A 437 -25.38 -4.74 2.60
C PHE A 437 -24.60 -5.98 2.12
N PRO A 438 -24.65 -7.13 2.87
CA PRO A 438 -23.77 -8.26 2.63
C PRO A 438 -24.32 -9.25 1.60
N GLN A 439 -23.58 -9.44 0.53
CA GLN A 439 -23.71 -10.57 -0.39
C GLN A 439 -22.74 -11.67 0.10
N VAL A 440 -23.15 -12.95 0.05
CA VAL A 440 -22.42 -14.02 0.74
C VAL A 440 -22.26 -15.29 -0.10
N ALA A 441 -21.21 -16.09 0.19
CA ALA A 441 -21.05 -17.47 -0.24
C ALA A 441 -20.53 -18.35 0.91
N GLY A 442 -20.84 -19.65 0.86
CA GLY A 442 -20.52 -20.58 1.95
C GLY A 442 -21.31 -20.39 3.23
N LEU A 443 -22.15 -19.36 3.26
CA LEU A 443 -23.03 -18.96 4.38
C LEU A 443 -24.40 -18.60 3.83
N ARG A 444 -25.46 -18.80 4.63
CA ARG A 444 -26.79 -18.24 4.38
C ARG A 444 -27.37 -17.65 5.66
N TYR A 445 -28.20 -16.61 5.53
CA TYR A 445 -28.80 -15.96 6.69
C TYR A 445 -30.24 -15.45 6.45
N GLU A 446 -31.02 -15.43 7.52
CA GLU A 446 -32.35 -14.84 7.59
C GLU A 446 -32.29 -13.56 8.43
N TRP A 447 -32.92 -12.51 7.96
CA TRP A 447 -32.90 -11.21 8.64
C TRP A 447 -34.26 -10.50 8.50
N THR A 448 -34.51 -9.46 9.30
CA THR A 448 -35.76 -8.69 9.27
C THR A 448 -35.56 -7.21 9.51
N LYS A 449 -36.33 -6.38 8.81
CA LYS A 449 -36.46 -4.94 9.07
C LYS A 449 -37.31 -4.60 10.28
N SER A 450 -38.15 -5.54 10.77
CA SER A 450 -39.07 -5.29 11.87
C SER A 450 -38.39 -5.08 13.23
N LYS A 451 -37.08 -5.37 13.32
CA LYS A 451 -36.27 -5.19 14.52
C LYS A 451 -35.31 -4.00 14.38
N PRO A 452 -34.88 -3.40 15.50
CA PRO A 452 -33.87 -2.36 15.46
C PRO A 452 -32.53 -2.89 14.94
N ALA A 453 -31.70 -1.99 14.38
CA ALA A 453 -30.34 -2.33 13.96
C ALA A 453 -29.53 -2.91 15.14
N GLY A 454 -28.81 -4.01 14.90
CA GLY A 454 -28.10 -4.79 15.91
C GLY A 454 -28.91 -6.00 16.45
N GLU A 455 -30.17 -6.18 16.03
CA GLU A 455 -31.04 -7.30 16.40
C GLU A 455 -31.77 -7.89 15.18
N ARG A 456 -31.29 -7.59 13.97
CA ARG A 456 -31.96 -7.91 12.70
C ARG A 456 -31.69 -9.30 12.18
N ILE A 457 -30.56 -9.90 12.54
CA ILE A 457 -30.18 -11.24 12.11
C ILE A 457 -30.97 -12.27 12.95
N LEU A 458 -31.69 -13.12 12.28
CA LEU A 458 -32.55 -14.13 12.91
C LEU A 458 -31.93 -15.51 12.94
N LYS A 459 -31.18 -15.85 11.84
CA LYS A 459 -30.60 -17.17 11.68
C LYS A 459 -29.37 -17.06 10.78
N VAL A 460 -28.32 -17.79 11.11
CA VAL A 460 -27.10 -17.91 10.27
C VAL A 460 -26.72 -19.38 10.21
N GLU A 461 -26.49 -19.88 9.01
CA GLU A 461 -26.02 -21.24 8.76
C GLU A 461 -24.81 -21.22 7.85
N VAL A 462 -23.85 -22.09 8.11
CA VAL A 462 -22.63 -22.29 7.32
C VAL A 462 -22.70 -23.61 6.58
N LYS A 463 -22.17 -23.66 5.36
CA LYS A 463 -22.15 -24.87 4.55
C LYS A 463 -21.27 -25.93 5.22
N ASN A 464 -21.79 -27.15 5.35
CA ASN A 464 -21.10 -28.28 5.97
C ASN A 464 -21.28 -29.53 5.08
N GLY A 465 -20.28 -29.81 4.25
CA GLY A 465 -20.41 -30.82 3.21
C GLY A 465 -21.52 -30.47 2.22
N GLU A 466 -22.50 -31.34 2.04
CA GLU A 466 -23.67 -31.10 1.18
C GLU A 466 -24.83 -30.39 1.92
N GLY A 467 -24.71 -30.18 3.23
CA GLY A 467 -25.74 -29.60 4.08
C GLY A 467 -25.41 -28.21 4.61
N TRP A 468 -26.29 -27.76 5.53
CA TRP A 468 -26.16 -26.50 6.27
C TRP A 468 -26.23 -26.77 7.76
N ALA A 469 -25.36 -26.12 8.55
CA ALA A 469 -25.35 -26.21 10.00
C ALA A 469 -25.44 -24.81 10.61
N PRO A 470 -26.10 -24.63 11.76
CA PRO A 470 -26.10 -23.36 12.48
C PRO A 470 -24.66 -22.91 12.75
N ILE A 471 -24.40 -21.60 12.62
CA ILE A 471 -23.08 -21.05 12.97
C ILE A 471 -22.81 -21.24 14.47
N GLU A 472 -21.61 -21.70 14.80
CA GLU A 472 -21.19 -21.90 16.19
C GLU A 472 -20.46 -20.64 16.70
N PRO A 473 -20.97 -19.94 17.74
CA PRO A 473 -20.44 -18.63 18.16
C PRO A 473 -18.95 -18.61 18.48
N GLU A 474 -18.44 -19.67 19.10
CA GLU A 474 -17.02 -19.75 19.54
C GLU A 474 -16.10 -20.44 18.54
N LYS A 475 -16.64 -21.09 17.51
CA LYS A 475 -15.84 -21.70 16.45
C LYS A 475 -15.20 -20.60 15.61
N VAL A 476 -13.94 -20.80 15.26
CA VAL A 476 -13.19 -19.93 14.33
C VAL A 476 -13.37 -20.46 12.92
N TYR A 477 -13.83 -19.58 12.03
CA TYR A 477 -14.06 -19.85 10.62
C TYR A 477 -13.03 -19.13 9.76
N GLY A 478 -12.59 -19.73 8.65
CA GLY A 478 -11.90 -19.04 7.58
C GLY A 478 -12.85 -18.15 6.80
N VAL A 479 -12.55 -16.88 6.69
CA VAL A 479 -13.42 -15.86 6.07
C VAL A 479 -12.65 -15.15 4.98
N ALA A 480 -13.30 -14.84 3.84
CA ALA A 480 -12.77 -13.94 2.83
C ALA A 480 -13.72 -12.76 2.58
N THR A 481 -13.13 -11.65 2.22
CA THR A 481 -13.81 -10.40 1.85
C THR A 481 -12.88 -9.56 0.95
N ASN A 482 -13.23 -8.32 0.63
CA ASN A 482 -12.28 -7.40 0.01
C ASN A 482 -11.45 -6.66 1.08
N ASN A 483 -10.26 -6.18 0.69
CA ASN A 483 -9.34 -5.45 1.58
C ASN A 483 -9.97 -4.20 2.20
N TYR A 484 -10.85 -3.48 1.49
CA TYR A 484 -11.58 -2.32 2.02
C TYR A 484 -12.46 -2.70 3.23
N MET A 485 -13.29 -3.75 3.10
CA MET A 485 -14.11 -4.23 4.22
C MET A 485 -13.24 -4.81 5.34
N ARG A 486 -12.19 -5.56 5.00
CA ARG A 486 -11.27 -6.13 5.98
C ARG A 486 -10.61 -5.03 6.83
N GLY A 487 -10.28 -3.88 6.24
CA GLY A 487 -9.80 -2.68 6.93
C GLY A 487 -10.85 -1.92 7.76
N GLY A 488 -12.11 -2.37 7.78
CA GLY A 488 -13.21 -1.73 8.51
C GLY A 488 -14.10 -0.83 7.65
N GLY A 489 -13.91 -0.80 6.35
CA GLY A 489 -14.76 -0.08 5.41
C GLY A 489 -16.23 -0.46 5.53
N ASP A 490 -17.15 0.42 5.16
CA ASP A 490 -18.60 0.25 5.30
C ASP A 490 -19.05 -0.09 6.74
N GLY A 491 -18.23 0.23 7.75
CA GLY A 491 -18.56 -0.03 9.16
C GLY A 491 -18.23 -1.45 9.64
N TYR A 492 -17.55 -2.28 8.85
CA TYR A 492 -17.12 -3.63 9.23
C TYR A 492 -15.94 -3.62 10.22
N ALA A 493 -16.04 -2.78 11.26
CA ALA A 493 -14.99 -2.63 12.27
C ALA A 493 -14.64 -3.96 12.97
N VAL A 494 -15.57 -4.92 13.01
CA VAL A 494 -15.31 -6.26 13.56
C VAL A 494 -14.25 -7.03 12.75
N PHE A 495 -14.18 -6.82 11.44
CA PHE A 495 -13.14 -7.43 10.60
C PHE A 495 -11.76 -6.87 10.93
N ALA A 496 -11.67 -5.54 11.09
CA ALA A 496 -10.40 -4.90 11.45
C ALA A 496 -9.90 -5.26 12.86
N LYS A 497 -10.82 -5.38 13.83
CA LYS A 497 -10.48 -5.58 15.25
C LYS A 497 -10.43 -7.04 15.66
N GLY A 498 -11.30 -7.88 15.10
CA GLY A 498 -11.45 -9.29 15.46
C GLY A 498 -10.79 -10.26 14.49
N GLY A 499 -10.37 -9.79 13.32
CA GLY A 499 -9.73 -10.61 12.31
C GLY A 499 -8.35 -11.12 12.76
N MET A 500 -8.21 -12.45 12.81
CA MET A 500 -6.94 -13.13 13.11
C MET A 500 -6.30 -13.62 11.83
N ASN A 501 -4.96 -13.68 11.78
CA ASN A 501 -4.19 -14.18 10.63
C ASN A 501 -4.66 -13.55 9.31
N ALA A 502 -4.77 -12.22 9.30
CA ALA A 502 -5.31 -11.49 8.16
C ALA A 502 -4.26 -11.34 7.06
N TYR A 503 -4.70 -11.59 5.83
CA TYR A 503 -3.95 -11.33 4.61
C TYR A 503 -4.82 -10.49 3.67
N ASP A 504 -4.42 -9.25 3.41
CA ASP A 504 -5.22 -8.26 2.67
C ASP A 504 -4.82 -8.12 1.18
N PHE A 505 -3.76 -8.79 0.75
CA PHE A 505 -3.07 -8.54 -0.51
C PHE A 505 -3.18 -9.70 -1.52
N GLY A 506 -4.32 -10.38 -1.55
CA GLY A 506 -4.61 -11.38 -2.58
C GLY A 506 -4.78 -10.74 -3.97
N PRO A 507 -5.08 -11.54 -4.99
CA PRO A 507 -5.29 -11.03 -6.35
C PRO A 507 -6.45 -10.02 -6.40
N GLY A 508 -6.45 -9.15 -7.40
CA GLY A 508 -7.56 -8.23 -7.66
C GLY A 508 -8.88 -8.97 -7.83
N LEU A 509 -9.96 -8.43 -7.27
CA LEU A 509 -11.28 -9.09 -7.38
C LEU A 509 -11.76 -9.21 -8.83
N GLU A 510 -11.38 -8.28 -9.69
CA GLU A 510 -11.65 -8.33 -11.13
C GLU A 510 -10.93 -9.51 -11.81
N GLU A 511 -9.70 -9.81 -11.39
CA GLU A 511 -8.95 -10.98 -11.86
C GLU A 511 -9.58 -12.28 -11.37
N VAL A 512 -9.98 -12.32 -10.09
CA VAL A 512 -10.68 -13.47 -9.49
C VAL A 512 -11.98 -13.76 -10.23
N LEU A 513 -12.79 -12.73 -10.50
CA LEU A 513 -14.05 -12.86 -11.22
C LEU A 513 -13.82 -13.30 -12.67
N ALA A 514 -12.90 -12.67 -13.38
CA ALA A 514 -12.56 -13.02 -14.76
C ALA A 514 -12.07 -14.49 -14.87
N GLY A 515 -11.19 -14.90 -13.95
CA GLY A 515 -10.69 -16.27 -13.88
C GLY A 515 -11.79 -17.30 -13.61
N TYR A 516 -12.74 -16.99 -12.73
CA TYR A 516 -13.88 -17.85 -12.45
C TYR A 516 -14.80 -18.02 -13.66
N ILE A 517 -15.14 -16.91 -14.35
CA ILE A 517 -15.97 -16.95 -15.57
C ILE A 517 -15.26 -17.77 -16.66
N ALA A 518 -13.97 -17.54 -16.90
CA ALA A 518 -13.20 -18.25 -17.92
C ALA A 518 -13.08 -19.75 -17.61
N LYS A 519 -12.89 -20.14 -16.34
CA LYS A 519 -12.76 -21.53 -15.88
C LYS A 519 -14.03 -22.35 -16.13
N ASN A 520 -15.20 -21.74 -16.02
CA ASN A 520 -16.48 -22.44 -16.18
C ASN A 520 -16.80 -22.88 -17.61
N GLY A 521 -16.03 -22.46 -18.62
CA GLY A 521 -15.97 -23.06 -19.97
C GLY A 521 -17.24 -22.99 -20.81
N GLY A 522 -18.32 -22.34 -20.32
CA GLY A 522 -19.61 -22.18 -20.96
C GLY A 522 -20.28 -20.88 -20.57
N ALA A 523 -21.51 -20.67 -21.02
CA ALA A 523 -22.30 -19.52 -20.61
C ALA A 523 -22.68 -19.63 -19.14
N TYR A 524 -22.31 -18.64 -18.34
CA TYR A 524 -22.76 -18.54 -16.94
C TYR A 524 -24.28 -18.34 -16.90
N THR A 525 -24.97 -19.04 -16.01
CA THR A 525 -26.40 -18.86 -15.79
C THR A 525 -26.60 -18.11 -14.46
N PRO A 526 -27.07 -16.86 -14.50
CA PRO A 526 -27.32 -16.08 -13.27
C PRO A 526 -28.39 -16.74 -12.41
N PHE A 527 -28.18 -16.74 -11.10
CA PHE A 527 -29.11 -17.34 -10.14
C PHE A 527 -29.17 -16.57 -8.83
N THR A 528 -30.27 -16.76 -8.10
CA THR A 528 -30.41 -16.54 -6.68
C THR A 528 -30.94 -17.83 -6.05
N ASP A 529 -30.53 -18.16 -4.82
CA ASP A 529 -30.86 -19.43 -4.16
C ASP A 529 -31.40 -19.27 -2.73
N GLY A 530 -31.70 -18.03 -2.33
CA GLY A 530 -32.29 -17.73 -1.02
C GLY A 530 -31.26 -17.71 0.10
N ARG A 531 -29.96 -17.55 -0.22
CA ARG A 531 -28.88 -17.43 0.79
C ARG A 531 -29.01 -16.17 1.64
N VAL A 532 -29.68 -15.14 1.14
CA VAL A 532 -30.03 -13.92 1.86
C VAL A 532 -31.53 -13.73 1.84
N THR A 533 -32.20 -14.02 2.94
CA THR A 533 -33.67 -14.02 3.02
C THR A 533 -34.16 -12.98 4.03
N GLU A 534 -35.00 -12.03 3.57
CA GLU A 534 -35.76 -11.14 4.46
C GLU A 534 -37.02 -11.85 4.96
N VAL A 535 -37.18 -11.93 6.28
CA VAL A 535 -38.37 -12.45 6.95
C VAL A 535 -39.21 -11.26 7.42
N GLN A 536 -40.49 -11.25 7.08
CA GLN A 536 -41.44 -10.18 7.42
C GLN A 536 -41.83 -10.18 8.90
#